data_9983a3511140b4cea01f44fcee2a7cbf
#
_entry.id   9983a3511140b4cea01f44fcee2a7cbf
#
_cell.length_a   1.000
_cell.length_b   1.000
_cell.length_c   1.000
_cell.angle_alpha   90.00
_cell.angle_beta   90.00
_cell.angle_gamma   90.00
#
_symmetry.space_group_name_H-M   'P 1'
#
loop_
_entity.id
_entity.type
_entity.pdbx_description
1 polymer ?
#
loop_
_entity_poly.entity_id
_entity_poly.type
_entity_poly.pdbx_seq_one_letter_code
_entity_poly.pdbx_strand_id
1 'polypeptide(L)'
;EVTVKNTIPGQKVSFVINKKRKGKAEGRLLEILEKSELENAEANCPHYGVCGGCNYQTLPYEEQLKLKAGQVLELMKAVVPNAEDIFEGIRKSPQQFGYRNKMEYTFGDEVKDGPLALGMHKRGSFYDIVTVDECRIVDDDYRKILGATVAYFRAQDIPFYHRMRHEGYLRHLLVRKAVKTEEILIDLITTTQEIRTEEGSVDEQLLLDGWRNQLQTLELDGSIAGILHTKNDSVADAVKNEGTEILYGKDYFYEELLGLKFRISPFSFFQTNSLGAEVLYQTAREYIGDSLDEKAEKTVYDLYSGTGTIAQILSPAAKHVIGVEIVEEAVEA
;
A
#
# COMPACT_ATOMS: atom_id res chain seq x y z
N GLU A 1 -3.67 -3.12 32.85
CA GLU A 1 -3.99 -3.41 31.44
C GLU A 1 -2.71 -3.42 30.62
N VAL A 2 -2.56 -4.42 29.73
CA VAL A 2 -1.42 -4.54 28.83
C VAL A 2 -1.94 -4.62 27.41
N THR A 3 -1.46 -3.75 26.52
CA THR A 3 -1.77 -3.79 25.09
C THR A 3 -0.72 -4.61 24.37
N VAL A 4 -1.11 -5.69 23.72
CA VAL A 4 -0.24 -6.54 22.90
C VAL A 4 -0.66 -6.40 21.43
N LYS A 5 0.23 -5.84 20.59
CA LYS A 5 -0.03 -5.66 19.17
C LYS A 5 0.05 -7.00 18.41
N ASN A 6 -0.59 -7.06 17.26
CA ASN A 6 -0.61 -8.23 16.37
C ASN A 6 -1.24 -9.48 16.99
N THR A 7 -2.23 -9.29 17.85
CA THR A 7 -3.04 -10.34 18.46
C THR A 7 -4.51 -10.18 18.06
N ILE A 8 -5.27 -11.27 18.19
CA ILE A 8 -6.70 -11.34 17.93
C ILE A 8 -7.43 -11.61 19.24
N PRO A 9 -8.60 -11.01 19.50
CA PRO A 9 -9.40 -11.32 20.69
C PRO A 9 -9.65 -12.81 20.85
N GLY A 10 -9.51 -13.32 22.08
CA GLY A 10 -9.68 -14.75 22.40
C GLY A 10 -8.42 -15.60 22.27
N GLN A 11 -7.32 -15.07 21.72
CA GLN A 11 -6.03 -15.77 21.71
C GLN A 11 -5.42 -15.83 23.12
N LYS A 12 -4.76 -16.94 23.45
CA LYS A 12 -3.84 -17.03 24.57
C LYS A 12 -2.41 -16.85 24.07
N VAL A 13 -1.73 -15.85 24.61
CA VAL A 13 -0.44 -15.43 24.07
C VAL A 13 0.63 -15.33 25.15
N SER A 14 1.87 -15.60 24.77
CA SER A 14 3.07 -15.27 25.52
C SER A 14 3.62 -13.95 25.02
N PHE A 15 3.94 -13.02 25.91
CA PHE A 15 4.46 -11.72 25.56
C PHE A 15 5.46 -11.20 26.61
N VAL A 16 6.30 -10.26 26.22
CA VAL A 16 7.20 -9.52 27.14
C VAL A 16 6.77 -8.06 27.21
N ILE A 17 6.77 -7.49 28.40
CA ILE A 17 6.47 -6.06 28.59
C ILE A 17 7.71 -5.26 28.23
N ASN A 18 7.61 -4.41 27.20
CA ASN A 18 8.70 -3.53 26.74
C ASN A 18 8.53 -2.09 27.19
N LYS A 19 7.33 -1.66 27.55
CA LYS A 19 7.10 -0.27 27.95
C LYS A 19 6.02 -0.22 29.02
N LYS A 20 6.28 0.57 30.05
CA LYS A 20 5.29 0.86 31.11
C LYS A 20 5.30 2.36 31.35
N ARG A 21 4.16 3.03 31.16
CA ARG A 21 4.02 4.47 31.40
C ARG A 21 2.61 4.81 31.87
N LYS A 22 2.48 5.58 32.93
CA LYS A 22 1.21 6.11 33.48
C LYS A 22 0.12 5.04 33.63
N GLY A 23 0.46 3.86 34.19
CA GLY A 23 -0.50 2.78 34.47
C GLY A 23 -0.87 1.92 33.23
N LYS A 24 -0.41 2.28 32.04
CA LYS A 24 -0.55 1.48 30.81
C LYS A 24 0.75 0.75 30.50
N ALA A 25 0.66 -0.48 30.02
CA ALA A 25 1.81 -1.27 29.60
C ALA A 25 1.62 -1.72 28.15
N GLU A 26 2.72 -1.75 27.40
CA GLU A 26 2.79 -2.32 26.05
C GLU A 26 3.62 -3.60 26.09
N GLY A 27 3.07 -4.66 25.50
CA GLY A 27 3.72 -5.94 25.38
C GLY A 27 4.08 -6.26 23.92
N ARG A 28 5.25 -6.87 23.73
CA ARG A 28 5.65 -7.46 22.44
C ARG A 28 5.25 -8.93 22.46
N LEU A 29 4.44 -9.35 21.48
CA LEU A 29 4.07 -10.73 21.27
C LEU A 29 5.32 -11.59 21.07
N LEU A 30 5.42 -12.70 21.76
CA LEU A 30 6.45 -13.73 21.57
C LEU A 30 5.85 -14.92 20.81
N GLU A 31 4.70 -15.43 21.29
CA GLU A 31 4.10 -16.64 20.75
C GLU A 31 2.58 -16.65 20.97
N ILE A 32 1.84 -17.24 20.04
CA ILE A 32 0.42 -17.57 20.19
C ILE A 32 0.35 -19.00 20.70
N LEU A 33 0.01 -19.18 21.96
CA LEU A 33 -0.09 -20.50 22.62
C LEU A 33 -1.36 -21.23 22.24
N GLU A 34 -2.48 -20.51 22.13
CA GLU A 34 -3.78 -21.04 21.71
C GLU A 34 -4.43 -20.03 20.76
N LYS A 35 -4.93 -20.51 19.64
CA LYS A 35 -5.68 -19.69 18.65
C LYS A 35 -7.04 -19.29 19.22
N SER A 36 -7.57 -18.19 18.73
CA SER A 36 -8.96 -17.81 19.00
C SER A 36 -9.92 -18.74 18.25
N GLU A 37 -11.09 -19.00 18.82
CA GLU A 37 -12.17 -19.71 18.14
C GLU A 37 -12.65 -18.99 16.87
N LEU A 38 -12.40 -17.68 16.77
CA LEU A 38 -12.69 -16.87 15.58
C LEU A 38 -11.74 -17.18 14.41
N GLU A 39 -10.58 -17.80 14.66
CA GLU A 39 -9.57 -18.12 13.65
C GLU A 39 -9.86 -19.47 12.97
N ASN A 40 -10.98 -19.56 12.29
CA ASN A 40 -11.45 -20.76 11.62
C ASN A 40 -11.34 -20.70 10.09
N ALA A 41 -10.66 -19.69 9.53
CA ALA A 41 -10.33 -19.60 8.13
C ALA A 41 -8.86 -20.00 7.88
N GLU A 42 -8.61 -20.62 6.73
CA GLU A 42 -7.25 -20.82 6.22
C GLU A 42 -6.75 -19.53 5.57
N ALA A 43 -5.48 -19.18 5.83
CA ALA A 43 -4.85 -18.04 5.20
C ALA A 43 -4.65 -18.31 3.70
N ASN A 44 -5.20 -17.47 2.85
CA ASN A 44 -5.09 -17.62 1.39
C ASN A 44 -3.67 -17.31 0.86
N CYS A 45 -2.90 -16.48 1.56
CA CYS A 45 -1.56 -16.10 1.17
C CYS A 45 -0.51 -17.02 1.81
N PRO A 46 0.40 -17.65 1.04
CA PRO A 46 1.43 -18.54 1.59
C PRO A 46 2.46 -17.78 2.45
N HIS A 47 2.60 -16.45 2.27
CA HIS A 47 3.48 -15.62 3.08
C HIS A 47 2.86 -15.15 4.40
N TYR A 48 1.60 -15.54 4.69
CA TYR A 48 0.94 -15.13 5.93
C TYR A 48 1.68 -15.67 7.17
N GLY A 49 1.83 -14.82 8.18
CA GLY A 49 2.57 -15.14 9.39
C GLY A 49 4.07 -14.80 9.32
N VAL A 50 4.69 -14.85 8.12
CA VAL A 50 6.09 -14.46 7.89
C VAL A 50 6.17 -13.00 7.41
N CYS A 51 5.41 -12.66 6.38
CA CYS A 51 5.28 -11.29 5.88
C CYS A 51 4.53 -10.40 6.88
N GLY A 52 5.00 -9.16 7.09
CA GLY A 52 4.40 -8.17 7.98
C GLY A 52 3.12 -7.50 7.45
N GLY A 53 2.72 -7.77 6.21
CA GLY A 53 1.67 -7.01 5.52
C GLY A 53 0.23 -7.28 5.98
N CYS A 54 -0.11 -8.51 6.38
CA CYS A 54 -1.48 -8.91 6.72
C CYS A 54 -1.59 -9.47 8.13
N ASN A 55 -2.71 -9.12 8.84
CA ASN A 55 -2.91 -9.53 10.22
C ASN A 55 -4.09 -10.48 10.44
N TYR A 56 -5.08 -10.56 9.53
CA TYR A 56 -6.39 -11.16 9.82
C TYR A 56 -6.79 -12.26 8.85
N GLN A 57 -5.87 -12.84 8.06
CA GLN A 57 -6.26 -13.85 7.05
C GLN A 57 -6.79 -15.14 7.64
N THR A 58 -6.52 -15.44 8.91
CA THR A 58 -7.10 -16.59 9.64
C THR A 58 -8.51 -16.33 10.16
N LEU A 59 -9.00 -15.09 10.07
CA LEU A 59 -10.39 -14.74 10.38
C LEU A 59 -11.25 -14.76 9.13
N PRO A 60 -12.45 -15.35 9.13
CA PRO A 60 -13.46 -15.11 8.11
C PRO A 60 -13.70 -13.60 7.92
N TYR A 61 -14.00 -13.18 6.71
CA TYR A 61 -14.13 -11.75 6.41
C TYR A 61 -15.21 -11.07 7.27
N GLU A 62 -16.31 -11.73 7.54
CA GLU A 62 -17.37 -11.21 8.41
C GLU A 62 -16.88 -10.96 9.85
N GLU A 63 -16.02 -11.81 10.37
CA GLU A 63 -15.41 -11.61 11.69
C GLU A 63 -14.39 -10.45 11.69
N GLN A 64 -13.67 -10.27 10.57
CA GLN A 64 -12.81 -9.09 10.40
C GLN A 64 -13.64 -7.78 10.42
N LEU A 65 -14.81 -7.78 9.77
CA LEU A 65 -15.72 -6.62 9.77
C LEU A 65 -16.27 -6.35 11.16
N LYS A 66 -16.76 -7.37 11.87
CA LYS A 66 -17.25 -7.24 13.26
C LYS A 66 -16.17 -6.68 14.20
N LEU A 67 -14.93 -7.20 14.09
CA LEU A 67 -13.80 -6.72 14.89
C LEU A 67 -13.53 -5.24 14.64
N LYS A 68 -13.47 -4.81 13.36
CA LYS A 68 -13.26 -3.41 13.00
C LYS A 68 -14.41 -2.51 13.41
N ALA A 69 -15.66 -2.95 13.21
CA ALA A 69 -16.85 -2.23 13.64
C ALA A 69 -16.83 -2.01 15.16
N GLY A 70 -16.54 -3.06 15.95
CA GLY A 70 -16.42 -2.95 17.40
C GLY A 70 -15.32 -1.98 17.85
N GLN A 71 -14.15 -1.98 17.20
CA GLN A 71 -13.08 -1.04 17.49
C GLN A 71 -13.49 0.42 17.24
N VAL A 72 -14.16 0.69 16.12
CA VAL A 72 -14.65 2.04 15.79
C VAL A 72 -15.72 2.46 16.80
N LEU A 73 -16.67 1.59 17.10
CA LEU A 73 -17.74 1.88 18.06
C LEU A 73 -17.18 2.23 19.46
N GLU A 74 -16.22 1.46 19.97
CA GLU A 74 -15.57 1.76 21.26
C GLU A 74 -14.84 3.11 21.26
N LEU A 75 -14.21 3.49 20.16
CA LEU A 75 -13.59 4.82 20.03
C LEU A 75 -14.66 5.92 20.03
N MET A 76 -15.77 5.72 19.34
CA MET A 76 -16.84 6.70 19.25
C MET A 76 -17.60 6.89 20.58
N LYS A 77 -17.79 5.83 21.37
CA LYS A 77 -18.39 5.90 22.70
C LYS A 77 -17.67 6.88 23.65
N ALA A 78 -16.38 7.11 23.44
CA ALA A 78 -15.63 8.05 24.27
C ALA A 78 -16.07 9.52 24.07
N VAL A 79 -16.71 9.86 22.95
CA VAL A 79 -17.04 11.23 22.56
C VAL A 79 -18.52 11.40 22.14
N VAL A 80 -19.21 10.32 21.86
CA VAL A 80 -20.62 10.30 21.43
C VAL A 80 -21.43 9.45 22.42
N PRO A 81 -22.25 10.06 23.31
CA PRO A 81 -22.96 9.33 24.37
C PRO A 81 -23.92 8.22 23.87
N ASN A 82 -24.52 8.41 22.69
CA ASN A 82 -25.46 7.45 22.08
C ASN A 82 -24.87 6.77 20.83
N ALA A 83 -23.56 6.51 20.81
CA ALA A 83 -22.85 5.93 19.67
C ALA A 83 -23.47 4.58 19.21
N GLU A 84 -23.95 3.76 20.15
CA GLU A 84 -24.57 2.46 19.84
C GLU A 84 -25.87 2.61 19.05
N ASP A 85 -26.64 3.64 19.34
CA ASP A 85 -27.96 3.86 18.70
C ASP A 85 -27.84 4.42 17.28
N ILE A 86 -26.76 5.17 17.01
CA ILE A 86 -26.55 5.84 15.72
C ILE A 86 -25.53 5.14 14.82
N PHE A 87 -24.85 4.10 15.31
CA PHE A 87 -23.86 3.37 14.53
C PHE A 87 -24.53 2.44 13.51
N GLU A 88 -24.46 2.79 12.23
CA GLU A 88 -25.09 2.06 11.13
C GLU A 88 -24.31 0.81 10.67
N GLY A 89 -23.16 0.53 11.30
CA GLY A 89 -22.33 -0.63 10.96
C GLY A 89 -21.15 -0.29 10.06
N ILE A 90 -20.71 -1.26 9.27
CA ILE A 90 -19.53 -1.17 8.39
C ILE A 90 -19.88 -1.56 6.97
N ARG A 91 -19.45 -0.77 6.01
CA ARG A 91 -19.53 -1.11 4.58
C ARG A 91 -18.41 -2.06 4.20
N LYS A 92 -18.72 -3.09 3.43
CA LYS A 92 -17.78 -4.11 2.96
C LYS A 92 -16.95 -3.60 1.79
N SER A 93 -15.70 -4.06 1.69
CA SER A 93 -14.97 -3.96 0.42
C SER A 93 -15.61 -4.91 -0.61
N PRO A 94 -15.79 -4.49 -1.87
CA PRO A 94 -16.30 -5.36 -2.92
C PRO A 94 -15.40 -6.58 -3.18
N GLN A 95 -14.09 -6.42 -2.97
CA GLN A 95 -13.09 -7.49 -3.10
C GLN A 95 -12.32 -7.67 -1.80
N GLN A 96 -12.02 -8.93 -1.46
CA GLN A 96 -11.23 -9.30 -0.29
C GLN A 96 -9.76 -9.54 -0.64
N PHE A 97 -9.48 -9.96 -1.88
CA PHE A 97 -8.16 -10.23 -2.44
C PHE A 97 -8.02 -9.56 -3.80
N GLY A 98 -6.80 -9.34 -4.27
CA GLY A 98 -6.55 -8.66 -5.54
C GLY A 98 -7.01 -7.20 -5.58
N TYR A 99 -7.32 -6.61 -4.42
CA TYR A 99 -7.92 -5.27 -4.35
C TYR A 99 -6.90 -4.13 -4.37
N ARG A 100 -5.63 -4.44 -4.04
CA ARG A 100 -4.63 -3.41 -3.80
C ARG A 100 -3.99 -2.93 -5.10
N ASN A 101 -4.13 -1.63 -5.35
CA ASN A 101 -3.71 -0.97 -6.59
C ASN A 101 -2.36 -0.25 -6.51
N LYS A 102 -1.66 -0.32 -5.37
CA LYS A 102 -0.31 0.23 -5.18
C LYS A 102 0.49 -0.67 -4.25
N MET A 103 1.66 -1.08 -4.69
CA MET A 103 2.67 -1.75 -3.86
C MET A 103 4.01 -1.05 -3.99
N GLU A 104 4.68 -0.93 -2.87
CA GLU A 104 6.04 -0.46 -2.74
C GLU A 104 6.84 -1.58 -2.09
N TYR A 105 7.55 -2.32 -2.92
CA TYR A 105 8.38 -3.42 -2.50
C TYR A 105 9.78 -2.92 -2.17
N THR A 106 10.40 -3.50 -1.17
CA THR A 106 11.77 -3.17 -0.75
C THR A 106 12.74 -4.25 -1.21
N PHE A 107 13.88 -3.84 -1.76
CA PHE A 107 15.00 -4.74 -1.98
C PHE A 107 15.77 -4.98 -0.67
N GLY A 108 16.26 -6.20 -0.48
CA GLY A 108 17.00 -6.58 0.70
C GLY A 108 17.42 -8.04 0.66
N ASP A 109 17.55 -8.64 1.85
CA ASP A 109 17.76 -10.07 2.03
C ASP A 109 16.77 -10.61 3.09
N GLU A 110 16.45 -11.88 3.01
CA GLU A 110 15.57 -12.54 3.99
C GLU A 110 16.33 -12.96 5.25
N VAL A 111 17.61 -13.25 5.08
CA VAL A 111 18.58 -13.55 6.13
C VAL A 111 19.85 -12.79 5.79
N LYS A 112 20.59 -12.36 6.79
CA LYS A 112 21.82 -11.60 6.61
C LYS A 112 22.76 -12.26 5.62
N ASP A 113 23.23 -11.50 4.65
CA ASP A 113 24.12 -11.93 3.55
C ASP A 113 23.51 -13.07 2.69
N GLY A 114 22.18 -13.18 2.66
CA GLY A 114 21.43 -14.09 1.80
C GLY A 114 21.25 -13.57 0.37
N PRO A 115 20.55 -14.35 -0.47
CA PRO A 115 20.30 -13.92 -1.84
C PRO A 115 19.39 -12.69 -1.89
N LEU A 116 19.55 -11.87 -2.92
CA LEU A 116 18.70 -10.69 -3.16
C LEU A 116 17.21 -11.06 -3.06
N ALA A 117 16.48 -10.38 -2.21
CA ALA A 117 15.04 -10.48 -2.06
C ALA A 117 14.37 -9.18 -2.49
N LEU A 118 13.11 -9.27 -2.94
CA LEU A 118 12.27 -8.12 -3.26
C LEU A 118 10.87 -8.37 -2.71
N GLY A 119 10.41 -7.52 -1.78
CA GLY A 119 9.10 -7.76 -1.20
C GLY A 119 8.80 -6.90 0.01
N MET A 120 8.32 -7.51 1.06
CA MET A 120 7.84 -6.83 2.26
C MET A 120 8.70 -7.19 3.48
N HIS A 121 8.75 -6.28 4.45
CA HIS A 121 9.40 -6.57 5.72
C HIS A 121 8.83 -7.81 6.40
N LYS A 122 9.72 -8.65 6.88
CA LYS A 122 9.38 -9.80 7.71
C LYS A 122 8.71 -9.34 9.00
N ARG A 123 7.72 -10.07 9.45
CA ARG A 123 6.99 -9.76 10.67
C ARG A 123 7.95 -9.67 11.87
N GLY A 124 7.96 -8.51 12.53
CA GLY A 124 8.83 -8.27 13.70
C GLY A 124 10.29 -7.94 13.36
N SER A 125 10.67 -7.86 12.10
CA SER A 125 11.99 -7.39 11.65
C SER A 125 11.89 -6.06 10.89
N PHE A 126 12.91 -5.21 11.06
CA PHE A 126 13.08 -3.98 10.29
C PHE A 126 14.04 -4.13 9.11
N TYR A 127 14.78 -5.23 9.04
CA TYR A 127 15.84 -5.44 8.07
C TYR A 127 15.53 -6.55 7.08
N ASP A 128 14.96 -7.65 7.57
CA ASP A 128 14.72 -8.83 6.75
C ASP A 128 13.55 -8.60 5.79
N ILE A 129 13.76 -8.91 4.51
CA ILE A 129 12.78 -8.77 3.43
C ILE A 129 12.35 -10.14 2.94
N VAL A 130 11.04 -10.39 2.97
CA VAL A 130 10.44 -11.61 2.42
C VAL A 130 10.03 -11.35 0.98
N THR A 131 10.49 -12.16 0.03
CA THR A 131 9.99 -12.11 -1.34
C THR A 131 8.54 -12.55 -1.38
N VAL A 132 7.64 -11.68 -1.86
CA VAL A 132 6.18 -11.90 -1.79
C VAL A 132 5.57 -12.15 -3.17
N ASP A 133 6.18 -13.05 -3.91
CA ASP A 133 5.85 -13.44 -5.28
C ASP A 133 4.48 -14.15 -5.43
N GLU A 134 3.89 -14.60 -4.32
CA GLU A 134 2.54 -15.14 -4.28
C GLU A 134 1.56 -14.30 -3.44
N CYS A 135 1.81 -13.00 -3.29
CA CYS A 135 0.94 -12.12 -2.52
C CYS A 135 -0.50 -12.14 -3.07
N ARG A 136 -1.51 -12.31 -2.21
CA ARG A 136 -2.92 -12.43 -2.61
C ARG A 136 -3.72 -11.14 -2.49
N ILE A 137 -3.20 -10.09 -1.88
CA ILE A 137 -3.88 -8.78 -1.84
C ILE A 137 -3.74 -7.98 -3.13
N VAL A 138 -2.81 -8.36 -4.00
CA VAL A 138 -2.59 -7.83 -5.35
C VAL A 138 -2.97 -8.87 -6.40
N ASP A 139 -3.18 -8.44 -7.64
CA ASP A 139 -3.45 -9.33 -8.76
C ASP A 139 -2.16 -9.99 -9.31
N ASP A 140 -2.31 -10.79 -10.36
CA ASP A 140 -1.22 -11.59 -10.91
C ASP A 140 -0.13 -10.75 -11.57
N ASP A 141 -0.46 -9.62 -12.16
CA ASP A 141 0.51 -8.74 -12.82
C ASP A 141 1.57 -8.23 -11.85
N TYR A 142 1.17 -7.88 -10.62
CA TYR A 142 2.14 -7.49 -9.58
C TYR A 142 3.14 -8.61 -9.26
N ARG A 143 2.67 -9.86 -9.20
CA ARG A 143 3.50 -11.03 -8.90
C ARG A 143 4.47 -11.32 -10.02
N LYS A 144 4.00 -11.25 -11.27
CA LYS A 144 4.83 -11.41 -12.47
C LYS A 144 5.92 -10.34 -12.57
N ILE A 145 5.55 -9.07 -12.35
CA ILE A 145 6.49 -7.93 -12.37
C ILE A 145 7.53 -8.07 -11.26
N LEU A 146 7.11 -8.38 -10.03
CA LEU A 146 8.02 -8.60 -8.90
C LEU A 146 8.98 -9.76 -9.18
N GLY A 147 8.45 -10.91 -9.60
CA GLY A 147 9.24 -12.10 -9.90
C GLY A 147 10.27 -11.88 -11.00
N ALA A 148 9.87 -11.23 -12.11
CA ALA A 148 10.78 -10.89 -13.20
C ALA A 148 11.86 -9.90 -12.75
N THR A 149 11.49 -8.89 -11.97
CA THR A 149 12.42 -7.87 -11.47
C THR A 149 13.47 -8.47 -10.53
N VAL A 150 13.06 -9.25 -9.52
CA VAL A 150 14.01 -9.86 -8.59
C VAL A 150 14.92 -10.86 -9.29
N ALA A 151 14.38 -11.65 -10.22
CA ALA A 151 15.17 -12.61 -10.99
C ALA A 151 16.22 -11.92 -11.86
N TYR A 152 15.85 -10.81 -12.52
CA TYR A 152 16.75 -10.03 -13.38
C TYR A 152 17.96 -9.49 -12.61
N PHE A 153 17.72 -8.79 -11.50
CA PHE A 153 18.80 -8.17 -10.72
C PHE A 153 19.62 -9.20 -9.94
N ARG A 154 19.00 -10.29 -9.50
CA ARG A 154 19.72 -11.42 -8.86
C ARG A 154 20.69 -12.09 -9.82
N ALA A 155 20.31 -12.29 -11.09
CA ALA A 155 21.17 -12.92 -12.09
C ALA A 155 22.43 -12.09 -12.44
N GLN A 156 22.46 -10.82 -12.07
CA GLN A 156 23.55 -9.90 -12.32
C GLN A 156 24.25 -9.43 -11.05
N ASP A 157 23.95 -10.06 -9.91
CA ASP A 157 24.52 -9.77 -8.59
C ASP A 157 24.47 -8.28 -8.20
N ILE A 158 23.40 -7.57 -8.62
CA ILE A 158 23.25 -6.14 -8.35
C ILE A 158 22.99 -5.91 -6.85
N PRO A 159 23.79 -5.09 -6.15
CA PRO A 159 23.66 -4.90 -4.71
C PRO A 159 22.44 -4.05 -4.36
N PHE A 160 21.70 -4.46 -3.31
CA PHE A 160 20.69 -3.60 -2.69
C PHE A 160 21.32 -2.60 -1.73
N TYR A 161 20.62 -1.49 -1.48
CA TYR A 161 21.04 -0.46 -0.53
C TYR A 161 20.92 -0.96 0.92
N HIS A 162 22.05 -1.09 1.57
CA HIS A 162 22.15 -1.54 2.96
C HIS A 162 22.03 -0.34 3.92
N ARG A 163 20.93 -0.23 4.64
CA ARG A 163 20.59 0.93 5.48
C ARG A 163 21.61 1.28 6.57
N MET A 164 22.33 0.29 7.10
CA MET A 164 23.32 0.55 8.16
C MET A 164 24.67 0.99 7.61
N ARG A 165 25.01 0.56 6.38
CA ARG A 165 26.26 0.93 5.71
C ARG A 165 26.10 2.14 4.81
N HIS A 166 24.86 2.47 4.43
CA HIS A 166 24.50 3.48 3.44
C HIS A 166 25.16 3.25 2.08
N GLU A 167 25.29 1.98 1.70
CA GLU A 167 25.94 1.53 0.48
C GLU A 167 25.03 0.57 -0.28
N GLY A 168 25.08 0.61 -1.62
CA GLY A 168 24.32 -0.24 -2.53
C GLY A 168 23.41 0.55 -3.45
N TYR A 169 22.83 -0.13 -4.44
CA TYR A 169 22.12 0.52 -5.54
C TYR A 169 20.61 0.36 -5.45
N LEU A 170 20.07 -0.88 -5.39
CA LEU A 170 18.64 -1.14 -5.43
C LEU A 170 17.95 -0.77 -4.12
N ARG A 171 16.85 0.00 -4.18
CA ARG A 171 16.09 0.40 -2.98
C ARG A 171 14.68 -0.15 -2.97
N HIS A 172 13.84 0.27 -3.93
CA HIS A 172 12.44 -0.12 -3.97
C HIS A 172 11.97 -0.38 -5.39
N LEU A 173 10.89 -1.13 -5.50
CA LEU A 173 10.08 -1.27 -6.70
C LEU A 173 8.66 -0.81 -6.37
N LEU A 174 8.22 0.27 -6.98
CA LEU A 174 6.86 0.76 -6.90
C LEU A 174 6.07 0.24 -8.10
N VAL A 175 4.96 -0.44 -7.85
CA VAL A 175 4.02 -0.87 -8.88
C VAL A 175 2.64 -0.32 -8.56
N ARG A 176 2.01 0.29 -9.54
CA ARG A 176 0.62 0.75 -9.50
C ARG A 176 -0.14 0.18 -10.69
N LYS A 177 -1.38 -0.23 -10.45
CA LYS A 177 -2.27 -0.69 -11.52
C LYS A 177 -3.66 -0.13 -11.30
N ALA A 178 -4.24 0.46 -12.33
CA ALA A 178 -5.63 0.85 -12.33
C ALA A 178 -6.54 -0.38 -12.34
N VAL A 179 -7.64 -0.32 -11.62
CA VAL A 179 -8.61 -1.43 -11.56
C VAL A 179 -9.52 -1.43 -12.78
N LYS A 180 -9.89 -0.25 -13.31
CA LYS A 180 -10.83 -0.14 -14.43
C LYS A 180 -10.16 0.06 -15.77
N THR A 181 -9.07 0.82 -15.84
CA THR A 181 -8.35 1.03 -17.11
C THR A 181 -7.27 -0.03 -17.35
N GLU A 182 -6.92 -0.81 -16.34
CA GLU A 182 -5.89 -1.84 -16.35
C GLU A 182 -4.50 -1.31 -16.75
N GLU A 183 -4.30 0.02 -16.72
CA GLU A 183 -3.00 0.65 -16.96
C GLU A 183 -2.04 0.39 -15.77
N ILE A 184 -0.80 0.01 -16.08
CA ILE A 184 0.24 -0.33 -15.10
C ILE A 184 1.38 0.69 -15.17
N LEU A 185 1.80 1.20 -14.01
CA LEU A 185 2.96 2.05 -13.85
C LEU A 185 3.97 1.36 -12.95
N ILE A 186 5.20 1.23 -13.42
CA ILE A 186 6.30 0.54 -12.73
C ILE A 186 7.42 1.54 -12.54
N ASP A 187 7.93 1.69 -11.31
CA ASP A 187 9.02 2.60 -11.00
C ASP A 187 10.08 1.90 -10.16
N LEU A 188 11.30 1.83 -10.69
CA LEU A 188 12.47 1.33 -9.97
C LEU A 188 13.13 2.48 -9.24
N ILE A 189 13.26 2.35 -7.92
CA ILE A 189 13.89 3.36 -7.09
C ILE A 189 15.29 2.86 -6.69
N THR A 190 16.32 3.67 -6.96
CA THR A 190 17.73 3.34 -6.68
C THR A 190 18.46 4.50 -6.03
N THR A 191 19.67 4.26 -5.56
CA THR A 191 20.61 5.33 -5.23
C THR A 191 21.31 5.86 -6.49
N THR A 192 22.05 6.96 -6.36
CA THR A 192 22.97 7.47 -7.41
C THR A 192 24.35 6.85 -7.33
N GLN A 193 24.58 5.86 -6.44
CA GLN A 193 25.87 5.25 -6.25
C GLN A 193 26.27 4.39 -7.46
N GLU A 194 27.58 4.35 -7.72
CA GLU A 194 28.15 3.46 -8.75
C GLU A 194 27.79 2.00 -8.46
N ILE A 195 27.35 1.29 -9.50
CA ILE A 195 26.98 -0.12 -9.40
C ILE A 195 28.26 -0.95 -9.50
N ARG A 196 28.60 -1.63 -8.40
CA ARG A 196 29.78 -2.50 -8.33
C ARG A 196 29.38 -3.91 -7.96
N THR A 197 29.80 -4.86 -8.78
CA THR A 197 29.70 -6.30 -8.53
C THR A 197 31.07 -6.91 -8.36
N GLU A 198 31.16 -8.20 -8.08
CA GLU A 198 32.46 -8.92 -8.05
C GLU A 198 33.18 -8.90 -9.41
N GLU A 199 32.41 -8.79 -10.51
CA GLU A 199 32.97 -8.75 -11.88
C GLU A 199 33.42 -7.33 -12.30
N GLY A 200 33.09 -6.30 -11.52
CA GLY A 200 33.48 -4.91 -11.77
C GLY A 200 32.36 -3.91 -11.76
N SER A 201 32.56 -2.75 -12.38
CA SER A 201 31.55 -1.70 -12.52
C SER A 201 30.54 -2.05 -13.61
N VAL A 202 29.27 -1.84 -13.34
CA VAL A 202 28.15 -2.10 -14.25
C VAL A 202 27.67 -0.80 -14.86
N ASP A 203 27.44 -0.79 -16.16
CA ASP A 203 26.80 0.33 -16.87
C ASP A 203 25.32 0.42 -16.51
N GLU A 204 24.92 1.50 -15.85
CA GLU A 204 23.56 1.72 -15.39
C GLU A 204 22.54 1.72 -16.54
N GLN A 205 22.89 2.37 -17.66
CA GLN A 205 21.95 2.48 -18.79
C GLN A 205 21.68 1.11 -19.43
N LEU A 206 22.71 0.31 -19.63
CA LEU A 206 22.55 -1.05 -20.18
C LEU A 206 21.76 -1.94 -19.23
N LEU A 207 21.98 -1.80 -17.92
CA LEU A 207 21.24 -2.54 -16.89
C LEU A 207 19.74 -2.18 -16.92
N LEU A 208 19.43 -0.91 -16.95
CA LEU A 208 18.03 -0.42 -16.97
C LEU A 208 17.31 -0.76 -18.27
N ASP A 209 18.00 -0.65 -19.40
CA ASP A 209 17.46 -1.05 -20.70
C ASP A 209 17.15 -2.54 -20.76
N GLY A 210 18.03 -3.38 -20.24
CA GLY A 210 17.80 -4.82 -20.12
C GLY A 210 16.58 -5.15 -19.24
N TRP A 211 16.47 -4.52 -18.07
CA TRP A 211 15.32 -4.68 -17.17
C TRP A 211 14.01 -4.24 -17.82
N ARG A 212 13.99 -3.04 -18.42
CA ARG A 212 12.84 -2.55 -19.18
C ARG A 212 12.40 -3.54 -20.27
N ASN A 213 13.35 -4.01 -21.09
CA ASN A 213 13.06 -4.95 -22.17
C ASN A 213 12.46 -6.25 -21.63
N GLN A 214 12.96 -6.78 -20.50
CA GLN A 214 12.42 -7.97 -19.86
C GLN A 214 10.98 -7.73 -19.39
N LEU A 215 10.68 -6.61 -18.74
CA LEU A 215 9.31 -6.28 -18.32
C LEU A 215 8.33 -6.23 -19.49
N GLN A 216 8.75 -5.70 -20.65
CA GLN A 216 7.93 -5.61 -21.84
C GLN A 216 7.63 -6.97 -22.50
N THR A 217 8.35 -8.05 -22.14
CA THR A 217 8.07 -9.40 -22.62
C THR A 217 7.06 -10.16 -21.75
N LEU A 218 6.67 -9.61 -20.61
CA LEU A 218 5.73 -10.27 -19.71
C LEU A 218 4.32 -10.32 -20.30
N GLU A 219 3.70 -11.48 -20.19
CA GLU A 219 2.28 -11.66 -20.47
C GLU A 219 1.47 -11.18 -19.27
N LEU A 220 1.06 -9.91 -19.29
CA LEU A 220 0.26 -9.25 -18.27
C LEU A 220 -1.20 -9.17 -18.72
N ASP A 221 -2.12 -9.16 -17.77
CA ASP A 221 -3.54 -8.89 -18.02
C ASP A 221 -3.76 -7.41 -18.34
N GLY A 222 -3.04 -6.52 -17.65
CA GLY A 222 -3.04 -5.09 -17.90
C GLY A 222 -2.00 -4.65 -18.94
N SER A 223 -2.00 -3.36 -19.25
CA SER A 223 -1.06 -2.73 -20.18
C SER A 223 -0.07 -1.82 -19.47
N ILE A 224 1.22 -1.95 -19.76
CA ILE A 224 2.25 -1.07 -19.20
C ILE A 224 2.10 0.32 -19.80
N ALA A 225 1.62 1.27 -18.99
CA ALA A 225 1.53 2.69 -19.35
C ALA A 225 2.88 3.40 -19.22
N GLY A 226 3.71 2.99 -18.26
CA GLY A 226 5.05 3.53 -18.08
C GLY A 226 5.96 2.65 -17.24
N ILE A 227 7.26 2.74 -17.57
CA ILE A 227 8.37 2.18 -16.77
C ILE A 227 9.30 3.35 -16.46
N LEU A 228 9.57 3.56 -15.18
CA LEU A 228 10.29 4.71 -14.67
C LEU A 228 11.51 4.26 -13.87
N HIS A 229 12.45 5.17 -13.74
CA HIS A 229 13.58 5.05 -12.85
C HIS A 229 13.72 6.30 -12.00
N THR A 230 13.58 6.17 -10.69
CA THR A 230 13.65 7.28 -9.74
C THR A 230 14.90 7.18 -8.86
N LYS A 231 15.65 8.27 -8.76
CA LYS A 231 16.78 8.41 -7.85
C LYS A 231 16.31 8.78 -6.45
N ASN A 232 16.92 8.16 -5.43
CA ASN A 232 16.64 8.44 -4.03
C ASN A 232 17.87 8.16 -3.16
N ASP A 233 18.60 9.18 -2.76
CA ASP A 233 19.76 9.09 -1.87
C ASP A 233 19.42 9.40 -0.40
N SER A 234 18.13 9.58 -0.09
CA SER A 234 17.66 9.83 1.28
C SER A 234 18.13 8.73 2.23
N VAL A 235 18.69 9.10 3.37
CA VAL A 235 19.07 8.17 4.44
C VAL A 235 17.83 7.51 5.07
N ALA A 236 16.68 8.21 5.05
CA ALA A 236 15.42 7.68 5.54
C ALA A 236 14.89 6.58 4.63
N ASP A 237 14.21 5.60 5.23
CA ASP A 237 13.51 4.54 4.52
C ASP A 237 12.16 5.03 3.97
N ALA A 238 12.22 6.10 3.19
CA ALA A 238 11.06 6.68 2.53
C ALA A 238 11.43 6.93 1.07
N VAL A 239 10.51 6.57 0.19
CA VAL A 239 10.67 6.91 -1.23
C VAL A 239 10.52 8.42 -1.37
N LYS A 240 11.60 9.08 -1.80
CA LYS A 240 11.62 10.48 -2.19
C LYS A 240 11.99 10.57 -3.66
N ASN A 241 11.31 11.42 -4.36
CA ASN A 241 11.65 11.74 -5.74
C ASN A 241 12.77 12.80 -5.76
N GLU A 242 13.97 12.36 -6.07
CA GLU A 242 15.15 13.23 -6.28
C GLU A 242 15.54 13.31 -7.77
N GLY A 243 14.65 12.85 -8.64
CA GLY A 243 14.75 12.84 -10.08
C GLY A 243 14.20 11.55 -10.66
N THR A 244 13.24 11.65 -11.59
CA THR A 244 12.63 10.51 -12.27
C THR A 244 12.89 10.58 -13.77
N GLU A 245 13.38 9.49 -14.33
CA GLU A 245 13.56 9.27 -15.76
C GLU A 245 12.49 8.33 -16.29
N ILE A 246 11.96 8.61 -17.49
CA ILE A 246 11.00 7.74 -18.18
C ILE A 246 11.78 6.79 -19.07
N LEU A 247 11.82 5.50 -18.70
CA LEU A 247 12.45 4.46 -19.51
C LEU A 247 11.52 3.97 -20.64
N TYR A 248 10.19 4.05 -20.41
CA TYR A 248 9.17 3.70 -21.37
C TYR A 248 7.84 4.39 -21.07
N GLY A 249 7.12 4.81 -22.10
CA GLY A 249 5.75 5.29 -22.01
C GLY A 249 5.60 6.64 -21.33
N LYS A 250 4.84 6.69 -20.25
CA LYS A 250 4.44 7.91 -19.52
C LYS A 250 4.82 7.81 -18.03
N ASP A 251 4.89 8.96 -17.36
CA ASP A 251 5.06 9.06 -15.90
C ASP A 251 3.74 9.07 -15.12
N TYR A 252 2.64 8.69 -15.77
CA TYR A 252 1.31 8.61 -15.17
C TYR A 252 0.46 7.51 -15.83
N PHE A 253 -0.62 7.17 -15.15
CA PHE A 253 -1.70 6.34 -15.70
C PHE A 253 -3.06 6.94 -15.31
N TYR A 254 -4.14 6.38 -15.86
CA TYR A 254 -5.48 6.80 -15.50
C TYR A 254 -6.21 5.71 -14.72
N GLU A 255 -6.91 6.11 -13.66
CA GLU A 255 -7.90 5.28 -12.96
C GLU A 255 -9.28 5.92 -13.08
N GLU A 256 -10.33 5.12 -13.06
CA GLU A 256 -11.70 5.61 -13.07
C GLU A 256 -12.39 5.28 -11.74
N LEU A 257 -12.99 6.28 -11.09
CA LEU A 257 -13.83 6.14 -9.91
C LEU A 257 -15.17 6.83 -10.14
N LEU A 258 -16.28 6.08 -9.95
CA LEU A 258 -17.64 6.59 -10.08
C LEU A 258 -17.89 7.38 -11.38
N GLY A 259 -17.29 6.94 -12.49
CA GLY A 259 -17.41 7.56 -13.80
C GLY A 259 -16.49 8.78 -14.04
N LEU A 260 -15.66 9.17 -13.07
CA LEU A 260 -14.67 10.22 -13.22
C LEU A 260 -13.29 9.62 -13.46
N LYS A 261 -12.53 10.22 -14.38
CA LYS A 261 -11.20 9.77 -14.76
C LYS A 261 -10.13 10.61 -14.06
N PHE A 262 -9.24 9.96 -13.30
CA PHE A 262 -8.17 10.59 -12.53
C PHE A 262 -6.81 10.24 -13.11
N ARG A 263 -5.97 11.27 -13.31
CA ARG A 263 -4.57 11.10 -13.65
C ARG A 263 -3.76 10.82 -12.38
N ILE A 264 -3.00 9.73 -12.37
CA ILE A 264 -2.26 9.27 -11.19
C ILE A 264 -0.78 9.15 -11.53
N SER A 265 0.08 9.88 -10.80
CA SER A 265 1.53 9.79 -10.88
C SER A 265 2.10 8.77 -9.87
N PRO A 266 3.38 8.37 -9.94
CA PRO A 266 3.96 7.39 -9.03
C PRO A 266 3.77 7.74 -7.56
N PHE A 267 4.01 8.99 -7.20
CA PHE A 267 4.07 9.46 -5.81
C PHE A 267 2.79 10.16 -5.33
N SER A 268 1.84 10.47 -6.22
CA SER A 268 0.57 11.07 -5.81
C SER A 268 -0.19 10.16 -4.86
N PHE A 269 -0.83 10.76 -3.85
CA PHE A 269 -1.73 10.01 -2.99
C PHE A 269 -2.98 9.58 -3.77
N PHE A 270 -3.31 8.32 -3.69
CA PHE A 270 -4.56 7.76 -4.18
C PHE A 270 -4.94 6.56 -3.32
N GLN A 271 -6.23 6.35 -3.07
CA GLN A 271 -6.68 5.22 -2.24
C GLN A 271 -6.21 3.89 -2.84
N THR A 272 -5.59 3.07 -2.01
CA THR A 272 -4.96 1.81 -2.45
C THR A 272 -5.94 0.66 -2.72
N ASN A 273 -7.23 0.90 -2.59
CA ASN A 273 -8.34 0.01 -2.95
C ASN A 273 -9.37 0.84 -3.71
N SER A 274 -9.32 0.86 -5.03
CA SER A 274 -10.20 1.68 -5.88
C SER A 274 -11.67 1.34 -5.66
N LEU A 275 -12.03 0.06 -5.64
CA LEU A 275 -13.43 -0.36 -5.43
C LEU A 275 -13.93 -0.04 -4.01
N GLY A 276 -13.07 -0.17 -3.00
CA GLY A 276 -13.38 0.24 -1.64
C GLY A 276 -13.52 1.76 -1.52
N ALA A 277 -12.74 2.53 -2.27
CA ALA A 277 -12.84 3.98 -2.35
C ALA A 277 -14.17 4.42 -2.98
N GLU A 278 -14.64 3.74 -4.03
CA GLU A 278 -15.97 4.01 -4.61
C GLU A 278 -17.08 3.82 -3.57
N VAL A 279 -17.04 2.73 -2.78
CA VAL A 279 -18.01 2.51 -1.68
C VAL A 279 -17.94 3.63 -0.65
N LEU A 280 -16.73 4.04 -0.25
CA LEU A 280 -16.52 5.11 0.71
C LEU A 280 -17.09 6.44 0.21
N TYR A 281 -16.74 6.82 -1.01
CA TYR A 281 -17.14 8.12 -1.58
C TYR A 281 -18.63 8.15 -1.93
N GLN A 282 -19.18 7.04 -2.41
CA GLN A 282 -20.63 6.91 -2.62
C GLN A 282 -21.39 7.05 -1.31
N THR A 283 -20.93 6.41 -0.23
CA THR A 283 -21.53 6.53 1.10
C THR A 283 -21.45 7.97 1.61
N ALA A 284 -20.32 8.65 1.47
CA ALA A 284 -20.19 10.06 1.85
C ALA A 284 -21.16 10.95 1.06
N ARG A 285 -21.34 10.70 -0.24
CA ARG A 285 -22.29 11.41 -1.09
C ARG A 285 -23.73 11.19 -0.66
N GLU A 286 -24.10 9.95 -0.31
CA GLU A 286 -25.43 9.60 0.22
C GLU A 286 -25.76 10.38 1.51
N TYR A 287 -24.79 10.52 2.43
CA TYR A 287 -24.98 11.31 3.67
C TYR A 287 -25.10 12.82 3.42
N ILE A 288 -24.48 13.35 2.39
CA ILE A 288 -24.66 14.77 2.00
C ILE A 288 -26.07 14.97 1.43
N GLY A 289 -26.63 13.95 0.78
CA GLY A 289 -27.95 13.93 0.17
C GLY A 289 -27.91 14.28 -1.33
N ASP A 290 -28.57 13.47 -2.12
CA ASP A 290 -28.66 13.60 -3.59
C ASP A 290 -29.92 14.36 -4.05
N SER A 291 -30.73 14.92 -3.14
CA SER A 291 -31.97 15.58 -3.55
C SER A 291 -31.70 16.87 -4.34
N LEU A 292 -32.23 16.96 -5.54
CA LEU A 292 -32.05 18.11 -6.43
C LEU A 292 -32.56 19.43 -5.79
N ASP A 293 -33.58 19.38 -4.94
CA ASP A 293 -34.18 20.54 -4.26
C ASP A 293 -33.25 21.06 -3.13
N GLU A 294 -32.46 20.18 -2.49
CA GLU A 294 -31.52 20.56 -1.44
C GLU A 294 -30.16 20.98 -1.98
N LYS A 295 -29.82 20.64 -3.22
CA LYS A 295 -28.56 20.93 -3.89
C LYS A 295 -28.26 22.43 -4.00
N ALA A 296 -29.33 23.23 -4.17
CA ALA A 296 -29.22 24.67 -4.47
C ALA A 296 -28.60 25.49 -3.34
N GLU A 297 -28.58 24.99 -2.11
CA GLU A 297 -28.16 25.73 -0.91
C GLU A 297 -26.90 25.16 -0.23
N LYS A 298 -26.39 23.95 -0.70
CA LYS A 298 -25.28 23.29 -0.02
C LYS A 298 -23.92 23.73 -0.58
N THR A 299 -23.00 24.07 0.33
CA THR A 299 -21.56 24.20 0.06
C THR A 299 -20.84 23.11 0.85
N VAL A 300 -20.03 22.32 0.15
CA VAL A 300 -19.20 21.26 0.74
C VAL A 300 -17.76 21.70 0.73
N TYR A 301 -17.06 21.52 1.85
CA TYR A 301 -15.63 21.74 1.98
C TYR A 301 -14.89 20.42 2.04
N ASP A 302 -13.96 20.21 1.14
CA ASP A 302 -13.00 19.10 1.15
C ASP A 302 -11.69 19.62 1.75
N LEU A 303 -11.52 19.41 3.05
CA LEU A 303 -10.32 19.87 3.78
C LEU A 303 -9.20 18.86 3.62
N TYR A 304 -8.01 19.35 3.25
CA TYR A 304 -6.86 18.52 2.87
C TYR A 304 -7.14 17.74 1.58
N SER A 305 -7.62 18.46 0.57
CA SER A 305 -8.23 17.84 -0.63
C SER A 305 -7.24 17.07 -1.51
N GLY A 306 -5.92 17.24 -1.33
CA GLY A 306 -4.91 16.67 -2.21
C GLY A 306 -5.17 17.11 -3.66
N THR A 307 -5.24 16.14 -4.58
CA THR A 307 -5.58 16.37 -6.00
C THR A 307 -7.08 16.58 -6.25
N GLY A 308 -7.87 16.82 -5.21
CA GLY A 308 -9.31 17.11 -5.33
C GLY A 308 -10.20 15.92 -5.69
N THR A 309 -9.72 14.69 -5.52
CA THR A 309 -10.49 13.47 -5.87
C THR A 309 -11.85 13.43 -5.17
N ILE A 310 -11.89 13.69 -3.85
CA ILE A 310 -13.13 13.68 -3.07
C ILE A 310 -14.02 14.85 -3.47
N ALA A 311 -13.46 16.06 -3.59
CA ALA A 311 -14.18 17.25 -4.03
C ALA A 311 -14.91 17.02 -5.37
N GLN A 312 -14.24 16.44 -6.35
CA GLN A 312 -14.81 16.14 -7.66
C GLN A 312 -15.94 15.10 -7.56
N ILE A 313 -15.73 14.01 -6.81
CA ILE A 313 -16.74 12.95 -6.62
C ILE A 313 -17.98 13.47 -5.87
N LEU A 314 -17.80 14.40 -4.94
CA LEU A 314 -18.92 14.99 -4.18
C LEU A 314 -19.64 16.12 -4.91
N SER A 315 -19.08 16.63 -6.02
CA SER A 315 -19.67 17.75 -6.77
C SER A 315 -21.14 17.52 -7.22
N PRO A 316 -21.59 16.31 -7.53
CA PRO A 316 -23.00 16.07 -7.82
C PRO A 316 -23.95 16.32 -6.65
N ALA A 317 -23.49 16.29 -5.40
CA ALA A 317 -24.32 16.42 -4.19
C ALA A 317 -24.40 17.86 -3.63
N ALA A 318 -23.72 18.84 -4.26
CA ALA A 318 -23.67 20.22 -3.76
C ALA A 318 -23.66 21.24 -4.89
N LYS A 319 -24.07 22.50 -4.59
CA LYS A 319 -23.96 23.63 -5.51
C LYS A 319 -22.54 24.11 -5.67
N HIS A 320 -21.82 24.14 -4.55
CA HIS A 320 -20.41 24.53 -4.50
C HIS A 320 -19.64 23.47 -3.71
N VAL A 321 -18.49 23.07 -4.26
CA VAL A 321 -17.49 22.28 -3.54
C VAL A 321 -16.20 23.05 -3.54
N ILE A 322 -15.59 23.23 -2.36
CA ILE A 322 -14.39 23.99 -2.14
C ILE A 322 -13.32 23.05 -1.58
N GLY A 323 -12.29 22.76 -2.38
CA GLY A 323 -11.10 22.06 -1.93
C GLY A 323 -10.14 23.01 -1.21
N VAL A 324 -9.56 22.57 -0.10
CA VAL A 324 -8.53 23.29 0.65
C VAL A 324 -7.31 22.41 0.78
N GLU A 325 -6.22 22.81 0.15
CA GLU A 325 -4.94 22.08 0.14
C GLU A 325 -3.79 23.06 0.32
N ILE A 326 -2.73 22.65 1.02
CA ILE A 326 -1.53 23.46 1.27
C ILE A 326 -0.42 23.17 0.24
N VAL A 327 -0.45 22.00 -0.38
CA VAL A 327 0.56 21.57 -1.36
C VAL A 327 0.14 22.06 -2.74
N GLU A 328 0.83 23.07 -3.25
CA GLU A 328 0.52 23.74 -4.51
C GLU A 328 0.51 22.78 -5.70
N GLU A 329 1.49 21.88 -5.81
CA GLU A 329 1.55 20.83 -6.85
C GLU A 329 0.31 19.90 -6.85
N ALA A 330 -0.28 19.67 -5.69
CA ALA A 330 -1.50 18.84 -5.58
C ALA A 330 -2.75 19.62 -6.02
N VAL A 331 -2.76 20.94 -5.87
CA VAL A 331 -3.85 21.82 -6.33
C VAL A 331 -3.84 21.97 -7.84
N GLU A 332 -2.64 21.99 -8.45
CA GLU A 332 -2.46 22.14 -9.90
C GLU A 332 -2.66 20.82 -10.69
N ALA A 333 -2.60 19.66 -10.01
CA ALA A 333 -2.71 18.34 -10.60
C ALA A 333 -4.17 17.96 -10.92
#